data_a21bf5bd5266edb4c58ce364400872c5
#
_entry.id   a21bf5bd5266edb4c58ce364400872c5
#
_cell.length_a   1.000
_cell.length_b   1.000
_cell.length_c   1.000
_cell.angle_alpha   90.00
_cell.angle_beta   90.00
_cell.angle_gamma   90.00
#
_symmetry.space_group_name_H-M   'P 1'
#
loop_
_entity.id
_entity.type
_entity.pdbx_description
1 polymer ?
#
loop_
_entity_poly.entity_id
_entity_poly.type
_entity_poly.pdbx_seq_one_letter_code
_entity_poly.pdbx_strand_id
1 'polypeptide(L)'
;ASVAVTRSWRDLKVVRWELHLVRGVLALVMLWGFVAAVSVLSLADAYAIFFIAPLIVTAVAVPLLKEHVDWRRWAAIGVGLSGVLWMLQPGGSALNIYGATGALAAAVAYAFASVSVRVMTKTESTVSLVFWFLVLLTLFAGLLSIPTWVPIRADHWPWLALLGVCGALGQHFITEAFRNAPASVVAPFEYTAMLWAVAIDWVFWNAWPASRIWAGAGLVIACGLYLIWRERQLHHEVTAAGVADTPVP
;
A
#
# COMPACT_ATOMS: atom_id res chain seq x y z
N ALA A 1 -15.63 1.40 -16.01
CA ALA A 1 -16.91 0.87 -16.50
C ALA A 1 -18.04 1.12 -15.50
N SER A 2 -17.85 0.89 -14.19
CA SER A 2 -18.90 1.10 -13.17
C SER A 2 -19.34 2.56 -12.99
N VAL A 3 -18.44 3.53 -13.22
CA VAL A 3 -18.74 4.97 -13.16
C VAL A 3 -19.68 5.43 -14.28
N ALA A 4 -19.64 4.77 -15.43
CA ALA A 4 -20.47 5.10 -16.58
C ALA A 4 -21.91 4.54 -16.49
N VAL A 5 -22.16 3.56 -15.59
CA VAL A 5 -23.43 2.82 -15.56
C VAL A 5 -24.39 3.29 -14.48
N THR A 6 -23.91 3.96 -13.41
CA THR A 6 -24.79 4.36 -12.30
C THR A 6 -24.44 5.73 -11.70
N ARG A 7 -25.19 6.75 -12.05
CA ARG A 7 -25.48 7.96 -11.22
C ARG A 7 -24.38 8.98 -10.89
N SER A 8 -23.22 9.16 -11.54
CA SER A 8 -22.13 9.36 -10.64
C SER A 8 -21.16 10.53 -10.87
N TRP A 9 -21.56 11.52 -11.59
CA TRP A 9 -20.85 12.82 -11.53
C TRP A 9 -20.93 13.45 -10.12
N ARG A 10 -21.99 13.14 -9.36
CA ARG A 10 -22.13 13.59 -7.97
C ARG A 10 -21.16 12.88 -7.02
N ASP A 11 -20.74 11.66 -7.33
CA ASP A 11 -19.81 10.87 -6.53
C ASP A 11 -18.34 11.31 -6.73
N LEU A 12 -18.06 12.11 -7.77
CA LEU A 12 -16.75 12.70 -8.03
C LEU A 12 -16.54 14.06 -7.33
N LYS A 13 -17.47 14.46 -6.47
CA LYS A 13 -17.37 15.73 -5.75
C LYS A 13 -16.16 15.72 -4.82
N VAL A 14 -15.30 16.70 -5.01
CA VAL A 14 -14.13 16.92 -4.17
C VAL A 14 -14.49 17.91 -3.07
N VAL A 15 -14.11 17.59 -1.85
CA VAL A 15 -14.30 18.45 -0.68
C VAL A 15 -12.98 19.11 -0.26
N ARG A 16 -11.86 18.40 -0.44
CA ARG A 16 -10.53 18.82 0.02
C ARG A 16 -9.48 18.73 -1.08
N TRP A 17 -9.47 19.71 -1.98
CA TRP A 17 -8.52 19.76 -3.10
C TRP A 17 -7.06 19.73 -2.65
N GLU A 18 -6.74 20.38 -1.53
CA GLU A 18 -5.39 20.42 -1.00
C GLU A 18 -4.85 19.00 -0.72
N LEU A 19 -5.68 18.14 -0.15
CA LEU A 19 -5.28 16.77 0.14
C LEU A 19 -5.13 15.92 -1.13
N HIS A 20 -5.95 16.16 -2.17
CA HIS A 20 -5.76 15.51 -3.47
C HIS A 20 -4.44 15.91 -4.12
N LEU A 21 -4.10 17.20 -4.11
CA LEU A 21 -2.82 17.70 -4.64
C LEU A 21 -1.64 17.13 -3.86
N VAL A 22 -1.69 17.14 -2.52
CA VAL A 22 -0.66 16.53 -1.68
C VAL A 22 -0.49 15.05 -2.02
N ARG A 23 -1.59 14.29 -2.15
CA ARG A 23 -1.52 12.88 -2.56
C ARG A 23 -0.93 12.69 -3.95
N GLY A 24 -1.26 13.56 -4.90
CA GLY A 24 -0.69 13.54 -6.24
C GLY A 24 0.84 13.75 -6.21
N VAL A 25 1.31 14.71 -5.43
CA VAL A 25 2.75 14.95 -5.23
C VAL A 25 3.42 13.78 -4.52
N LEU A 26 2.81 13.25 -3.46
CA LEU A 26 3.33 12.07 -2.77
C LEU A 26 3.41 10.84 -3.69
N ALA A 27 2.42 10.66 -4.58
CA ALA A 27 2.44 9.60 -5.59
C ALA A 27 3.61 9.75 -6.57
N LEU A 28 3.95 10.98 -6.97
CA LEU A 28 5.15 11.23 -7.78
C LEU A 28 6.43 10.90 -7.02
N VAL A 29 6.55 11.37 -5.78
CA VAL A 29 7.73 11.07 -4.94
C VAL A 29 7.88 9.55 -4.78
N MET A 30 6.77 8.84 -4.56
CA MET A 30 6.75 7.39 -4.48
C MET A 30 7.22 6.74 -5.79
N LEU A 31 6.66 7.16 -6.93
CA LEU A 31 7.00 6.63 -8.25
C LEU A 31 8.48 6.87 -8.57
N TRP A 32 8.94 8.11 -8.47
CA TRP A 32 10.31 8.48 -8.78
C TRP A 32 11.33 7.91 -7.82
N GLY A 33 11.02 7.91 -6.53
CA GLY A 33 11.88 7.32 -5.51
C GLY A 33 12.05 5.83 -5.72
N PHE A 34 10.97 5.11 -6.06
CA PHE A 34 11.05 3.68 -6.34
C PHE A 34 11.79 3.38 -7.65
N VAL A 35 11.52 4.15 -8.72
CA VAL A 35 12.26 4.03 -10.00
C VAL A 35 13.75 4.32 -9.79
N ALA A 36 14.10 5.38 -9.05
CA ALA A 36 15.49 5.68 -8.70
C ALA A 36 16.14 4.54 -7.91
N ALA A 37 15.41 3.91 -7.00
CA ALA A 37 15.91 2.76 -6.25
C ALA A 37 16.24 1.59 -7.19
N VAL A 38 15.28 1.15 -8.02
CA VAL A 38 15.47 -0.03 -8.90
C VAL A 38 16.43 0.23 -10.07
N SER A 39 16.78 1.48 -10.34
CA SER A 39 17.79 1.81 -11.36
C SER A 39 19.22 1.48 -10.92
N VAL A 40 19.49 1.39 -9.61
CA VAL A 40 20.83 1.21 -9.05
C VAL A 40 20.92 0.12 -7.97
N LEU A 41 19.79 -0.35 -7.46
CA LEU A 41 19.70 -1.47 -6.52
C LEU A 41 19.06 -2.68 -7.22
N SER A 42 19.30 -3.87 -6.68
CA SER A 42 18.48 -5.03 -7.04
C SER A 42 17.01 -4.79 -6.64
N LEU A 43 16.09 -5.43 -7.36
CA LEU A 43 14.67 -5.35 -7.04
C LEU A 43 14.40 -5.82 -5.59
N ALA A 44 15.12 -6.85 -5.14
CA ALA A 44 15.03 -7.38 -3.78
C ALA A 44 15.48 -6.34 -2.73
N ASP A 45 16.60 -5.63 -2.97
CA ASP A 45 17.08 -4.60 -2.05
C ASP A 45 16.13 -3.40 -2.00
N ALA A 46 15.62 -2.96 -3.17
CA ALA A 46 14.65 -1.87 -3.25
C ALA A 46 13.36 -2.18 -2.49
N TYR A 47 12.79 -3.39 -2.69
CA TYR A 47 11.61 -3.83 -1.95
C TYR A 47 11.88 -4.04 -0.47
N ALA A 48 13.06 -4.55 -0.07
CA ALA A 48 13.41 -4.73 1.35
C ALA A 48 13.36 -3.40 2.11
N ILE A 49 13.86 -2.32 1.47
CA ILE A 49 13.78 -0.97 2.05
C ILE A 49 12.34 -0.45 2.01
N PHE A 50 11.63 -0.61 0.88
CA PHE A 50 10.26 -0.12 0.74
C PHE A 50 9.30 -0.78 1.74
N PHE A 51 9.49 -2.04 2.09
CA PHE A 51 8.65 -2.75 3.06
C PHE A 51 8.78 -2.26 4.51
N ILE A 52 9.57 -1.22 4.77
CA ILE A 52 9.47 -0.44 6.02
C ILE A 52 8.17 0.41 6.05
N ALA A 53 7.51 0.61 4.90
CA ALA A 53 6.31 1.43 4.77
C ALA A 53 5.18 1.07 5.75
N PRO A 54 4.79 -0.19 6.00
CA PRO A 54 3.76 -0.53 6.98
C PRO A 54 4.10 -0.09 8.42
N LEU A 55 5.38 -0.10 8.79
CA LEU A 55 5.81 0.44 10.08
C LEU A 55 5.61 1.96 10.12
N ILE A 56 5.98 2.66 9.04
CA ILE A 56 5.82 4.12 8.95
C ILE A 56 4.33 4.49 8.91
N VAL A 57 3.48 3.76 8.14
CA VAL A 57 2.03 3.96 8.13
C VAL A 57 1.47 3.89 9.54
N THR A 58 1.83 2.86 10.29
CA THR A 58 1.38 2.68 11.67
C THR A 58 1.89 3.81 12.58
N ALA A 59 3.18 4.19 12.45
CA ALA A 59 3.77 5.28 13.23
C ALA A 59 3.11 6.63 12.96
N VAL A 60 2.75 6.90 11.70
CA VAL A 60 2.08 8.14 11.29
C VAL A 60 0.59 8.13 11.66
N ALA A 61 -0.06 6.96 11.63
CA ALA A 61 -1.47 6.82 12.00
C ALA A 61 -1.74 7.16 13.48
N VAL A 62 -0.80 6.83 14.37
CA VAL A 62 -0.93 7.15 15.80
C VAL A 62 -1.18 8.64 16.05
N PRO A 63 -0.31 9.58 15.65
CA PRO A 63 -0.53 11.00 15.89
C PRO A 63 -1.60 11.63 14.98
N LEU A 64 -1.69 11.24 13.72
CA LEU A 64 -2.56 11.91 12.74
C LEU A 64 -4.00 11.41 12.80
N LEU A 65 -4.21 10.13 13.03
CA LEU A 65 -5.55 9.52 13.09
C LEU A 65 -6.02 9.28 14.52
N LYS A 66 -5.13 9.50 15.51
CA LYS A 66 -5.35 9.17 16.94
C LYS A 66 -5.68 7.68 17.12
N GLU A 67 -5.09 6.81 16.31
CA GLU A 67 -5.24 5.38 16.45
C GLU A 67 -4.48 4.87 17.68
N HIS A 68 -5.15 4.03 18.48
CA HIS A 68 -4.48 3.35 19.59
C HIS A 68 -3.87 2.05 19.08
N VAL A 69 -2.54 2.02 19.07
CA VAL A 69 -1.77 0.86 18.60
C VAL A 69 -1.06 0.22 19.79
N ASP A 70 -1.52 -0.96 20.14
CA ASP A 70 -0.97 -1.78 21.21
C ASP A 70 0.43 -2.33 20.78
N TRP A 71 1.31 -2.59 21.74
CA TRP A 71 2.65 -3.11 21.50
C TRP A 71 2.64 -4.45 20.72
N ARG A 72 1.58 -5.23 20.84
CA ARG A 72 1.40 -6.50 20.11
C ARG A 72 1.24 -6.31 18.61
N ARG A 73 0.57 -5.20 18.19
CA ARG A 73 0.51 -4.83 16.76
C ARG A 73 1.89 -4.45 16.23
N TRP A 74 2.66 -3.67 17.00
CA TRP A 74 4.04 -3.36 16.64
C TRP A 74 4.90 -4.61 16.50
N ALA A 75 4.78 -5.54 17.43
CA ALA A 75 5.48 -6.81 17.37
C ALA A 75 5.09 -7.63 16.13
N ALA A 76 3.79 -7.73 15.81
CA ALA A 76 3.31 -8.44 14.63
C ALA A 76 3.85 -7.81 13.33
N ILE A 77 3.84 -6.48 13.21
CA ILE A 77 4.39 -5.78 12.05
C ILE A 77 5.91 -6.06 11.92
N GLY A 78 6.64 -6.00 13.03
CA GLY A 78 8.07 -6.31 13.07
C GLY A 78 8.39 -7.74 12.67
N VAL A 79 7.60 -8.72 13.13
CA VAL A 79 7.73 -10.12 12.73
C VAL A 79 7.39 -10.31 11.25
N GLY A 80 6.33 -9.68 10.75
CA GLY A 80 5.98 -9.68 9.33
C GLY A 80 7.12 -9.14 8.46
N LEU A 81 7.70 -8.00 8.84
CA LEU A 81 8.86 -7.43 8.17
C LEU A 81 10.07 -8.38 8.21
N SER A 82 10.36 -9.01 9.35
CA SER A 82 11.47 -9.97 9.45
C SER A 82 11.26 -11.18 8.53
N GLY A 83 10.02 -11.66 8.37
CA GLY A 83 9.65 -12.71 7.42
C GLY A 83 9.95 -12.30 5.98
N VAL A 84 9.56 -11.09 5.58
CA VAL A 84 9.85 -10.55 4.24
C VAL A 84 11.34 -10.38 4.00
N LEU A 85 12.08 -9.81 4.96
CA LEU A 85 13.54 -9.68 4.86
C LEU A 85 14.25 -11.04 4.74
N TRP A 86 13.74 -12.04 5.45
CA TRP A 86 14.23 -13.43 5.34
C TRP A 86 14.01 -14.00 3.94
N MET A 87 12.87 -13.71 3.30
CA MET A 87 12.57 -14.13 1.92
C MET A 87 13.48 -13.44 0.91
N LEU A 88 13.63 -12.13 1.02
CA LEU A 88 14.36 -11.29 0.06
C LEU A 88 15.88 -11.45 0.15
N GLN A 89 16.43 -11.73 1.34
CA GLN A 89 17.88 -11.77 1.59
C GLN A 89 18.61 -10.57 0.97
N PRO A 90 18.26 -9.32 1.32
CA PRO A 90 18.92 -8.14 0.79
C PRO A 90 20.41 -8.15 1.15
N GLY A 91 21.26 -7.48 0.36
CA GLY A 91 22.68 -7.32 0.65
C GLY A 91 23.61 -7.99 -0.34
N GLY A 92 23.11 -8.47 -1.48
CA GLY A 92 23.93 -9.05 -2.56
C GLY A 92 24.77 -8.03 -3.33
N SER A 93 24.49 -6.74 -3.19
CA SER A 93 25.24 -5.62 -3.80
C SER A 93 25.68 -4.60 -2.75
N ALA A 94 26.75 -3.84 -3.03
CA ALA A 94 27.12 -2.70 -2.18
C ALA A 94 25.95 -1.72 -2.09
N LEU A 95 25.56 -1.33 -0.88
CA LEU A 95 24.43 -0.44 -0.66
C LEU A 95 24.65 0.91 -1.36
N ASN A 96 23.91 1.16 -2.43
CA ASN A 96 23.95 2.45 -3.11
C ASN A 96 23.05 3.43 -2.34
N ILE A 97 23.67 4.47 -1.76
CA ILE A 97 22.96 5.47 -0.92
C ILE A 97 21.86 6.18 -1.73
N TYR A 98 22.08 6.49 -3.00
CA TYR A 98 21.08 7.14 -3.86
C TYR A 98 19.84 6.26 -4.04
N GLY A 99 20.02 4.96 -4.32
CA GLY A 99 18.90 4.02 -4.42
C GLY A 99 18.20 3.79 -3.09
N ALA A 100 18.96 3.67 -2.00
CA ALA A 100 18.42 3.47 -0.65
C ALA A 100 17.58 4.68 -0.19
N THR A 101 18.05 5.90 -0.42
CA THR A 101 17.28 7.12 -0.12
C THR A 101 16.04 7.25 -0.99
N GLY A 102 16.11 6.83 -2.27
CA GLY A 102 14.96 6.77 -3.18
C GLY A 102 13.87 5.82 -2.67
N ALA A 103 14.25 4.59 -2.30
CA ALA A 103 13.31 3.60 -1.75
C ALA A 103 12.69 4.07 -0.42
N LEU A 104 13.49 4.68 0.46
CA LEU A 104 13.01 5.21 1.73
C LEU A 104 12.07 6.40 1.52
N ALA A 105 12.40 7.31 0.61
CA ALA A 105 11.51 8.43 0.26
C ALA A 105 10.18 7.92 -0.31
N ALA A 106 10.21 6.87 -1.15
CA ALA A 106 9.02 6.22 -1.67
C ALA A 106 8.17 5.61 -0.54
N ALA A 107 8.79 4.91 0.42
CA ALA A 107 8.10 4.31 1.58
C ALA A 107 7.44 5.37 2.48
N VAL A 108 8.14 6.49 2.75
CA VAL A 108 7.61 7.61 3.52
C VAL A 108 6.44 8.28 2.78
N ALA A 109 6.62 8.58 1.49
CA ALA A 109 5.56 9.18 0.67
C ALA A 109 4.32 8.28 0.60
N TYR A 110 4.50 6.98 0.43
CA TYR A 110 3.43 6.00 0.47
C TYR A 110 2.68 6.02 1.80
N ALA A 111 3.40 6.06 2.92
CA ALA A 111 2.80 6.07 4.26
C ALA A 111 1.91 7.31 4.46
N PHE A 112 2.39 8.51 4.12
CA PHE A 112 1.58 9.73 4.20
C PHE A 112 0.41 9.72 3.24
N ALA A 113 0.57 9.21 2.01
CA ALA A 113 -0.51 9.06 1.05
C ALA A 113 -1.60 8.12 1.58
N SER A 114 -1.23 6.98 2.16
CA SER A 114 -2.16 5.99 2.74
C SER A 114 -2.93 6.53 3.93
N VAL A 115 -2.25 7.22 4.86
CA VAL A 115 -2.90 7.86 6.01
C VAL A 115 -3.84 8.98 5.55
N SER A 116 -3.47 9.76 4.51
CA SER A 116 -4.35 10.80 3.95
C SER A 116 -5.65 10.22 3.38
N VAL A 117 -5.61 9.03 2.77
CA VAL A 117 -6.83 8.30 2.35
C VAL A 117 -7.79 8.14 3.51
N ARG A 118 -7.30 7.66 4.66
CA ARG A 118 -8.13 7.43 5.85
C ARG A 118 -8.81 8.72 6.36
N VAL A 119 -8.12 9.86 6.23
CA VAL A 119 -8.71 11.18 6.55
C VAL A 119 -9.79 11.55 5.55
N MET A 120 -9.53 11.38 4.25
CA MET A 120 -10.41 11.81 3.16
C MET A 120 -11.65 10.91 3.01
N THR A 121 -11.56 9.63 3.34
CA THR A 121 -12.70 8.69 3.28
C THR A 121 -13.87 9.07 4.19
N LYS A 122 -13.65 9.97 5.15
CA LYS A 122 -14.72 10.50 6.02
C LYS A 122 -15.64 11.50 5.29
N THR A 123 -15.16 12.12 4.22
CA THR A 123 -15.87 13.21 3.52
C THR A 123 -16.09 12.94 2.04
N GLU A 124 -15.36 11.99 1.45
CA GLU A 124 -15.37 11.72 0.03
C GLU A 124 -15.61 10.24 -0.28
N SER A 125 -16.15 9.97 -1.47
CA SER A 125 -16.38 8.61 -1.93
C SER A 125 -15.07 7.94 -2.36
N THR A 126 -14.99 6.61 -2.25
CA THR A 126 -13.85 5.82 -2.74
C THR A 126 -13.61 6.08 -4.24
N VAL A 127 -14.68 6.21 -5.02
CA VAL A 127 -14.60 6.47 -6.46
C VAL A 127 -13.93 7.83 -6.72
N SER A 128 -14.31 8.88 -5.99
CA SER A 128 -13.67 10.20 -6.09
C SER A 128 -12.18 10.13 -5.76
N LEU A 129 -11.85 9.48 -4.64
CA LEU A 129 -10.46 9.35 -4.18
C LEU A 129 -9.57 8.63 -5.19
N VAL A 130 -10.07 7.55 -5.79
CA VAL A 130 -9.33 6.78 -6.81
C VAL A 130 -9.24 7.55 -8.13
N PHE A 131 -10.33 8.14 -8.58
CA PHE A 131 -10.38 8.88 -9.83
C PHE A 131 -9.38 10.04 -9.83
N TRP A 132 -9.47 10.93 -8.83
CA TRP A 132 -8.59 12.10 -8.77
C TRP A 132 -7.13 11.73 -8.51
N PHE A 133 -6.88 10.67 -7.75
CA PHE A 133 -5.52 10.15 -7.59
C PHE A 133 -4.91 9.73 -8.92
N LEU A 134 -5.63 8.94 -9.72
CA LEU A 134 -5.15 8.48 -11.02
C LEU A 134 -5.02 9.63 -12.03
N VAL A 135 -5.98 10.56 -12.04
CA VAL A 135 -5.92 11.76 -12.91
C VAL A 135 -4.70 12.62 -12.58
N LEU A 136 -4.49 12.95 -11.30
CA LEU A 136 -3.35 13.78 -10.89
C LEU A 136 -2.02 13.07 -11.12
N LEU A 137 -1.94 11.77 -10.82
CA LEU A 137 -0.73 11.00 -11.10
C LEU A 137 -0.42 10.97 -12.58
N THR A 138 -1.42 10.73 -13.44
CA THR A 138 -1.26 10.72 -14.90
C THR A 138 -0.85 12.10 -15.42
N LEU A 139 -1.49 13.16 -14.93
CA LEU A 139 -1.17 14.52 -15.32
C LEU A 139 0.27 14.89 -14.95
N PHE A 140 0.65 14.66 -13.69
CA PHE A 140 1.98 15.03 -13.21
C PHE A 140 3.07 14.17 -13.84
N ALA A 141 2.89 12.85 -13.87
CA ALA A 141 3.86 11.95 -14.50
C ALA A 141 3.95 12.22 -16.02
N GLY A 142 2.83 12.48 -16.66
CA GLY A 142 2.78 12.86 -18.10
C GLY A 142 3.54 14.13 -18.39
N LEU A 143 3.31 15.20 -17.62
CA LEU A 143 4.03 16.46 -17.78
C LEU A 143 5.55 16.31 -17.59
N LEU A 144 5.97 15.53 -16.61
CA LEU A 144 7.39 15.28 -16.34
C LEU A 144 8.05 14.39 -17.38
N SER A 145 7.30 13.55 -18.07
CA SER A 145 7.84 12.66 -19.12
C SER A 145 7.96 13.35 -20.49
N ILE A 146 7.36 14.53 -20.70
CA ILE A 146 7.41 15.24 -21.99
C ILE A 146 8.85 15.38 -22.56
N PRO A 147 9.86 15.82 -21.76
CA PRO A 147 11.20 16.02 -22.28
C PRO A 147 11.92 14.75 -22.71
N THR A 148 11.51 13.60 -22.15
CA THR A 148 12.15 12.30 -22.36
C THR A 148 11.22 11.30 -23.04
N TRP A 149 10.14 11.80 -23.66
CA TRP A 149 9.13 10.95 -24.28
C TRP A 149 9.69 10.08 -25.39
N VAL A 150 9.48 8.78 -25.28
CA VAL A 150 9.78 7.80 -26.31
C VAL A 150 8.46 7.20 -26.81
N PRO A 151 8.25 7.11 -28.15
CA PRO A 151 7.04 6.50 -28.69
C PRO A 151 6.85 5.06 -28.19
N ILE A 152 5.63 4.79 -27.75
CA ILE A 152 5.26 3.46 -27.27
C ILE A 152 5.08 2.54 -28.46
N ARG A 153 5.76 1.38 -28.45
CA ARG A 153 5.61 0.37 -29.47
C ARG A 153 4.21 -0.25 -29.44
N ALA A 154 3.70 -0.61 -30.60
CA ALA A 154 2.32 -1.12 -30.73
C ALA A 154 2.10 -2.44 -29.96
N ASP A 155 3.11 -3.28 -29.86
CA ASP A 155 3.10 -4.56 -29.13
C ASP A 155 3.02 -4.41 -27.61
N HIS A 156 3.31 -3.20 -27.06
CA HIS A 156 3.24 -2.94 -25.62
C HIS A 156 1.84 -2.47 -25.15
N TRP A 157 0.97 -2.03 -26.07
CA TRP A 157 -0.34 -1.47 -25.67
C TRP A 157 -1.22 -2.44 -24.86
N PRO A 158 -1.33 -3.74 -25.20
CA PRO A 158 -2.12 -4.67 -24.37
C PRO A 158 -1.61 -4.78 -22.94
N TRP A 159 -0.28 -4.81 -22.77
CA TRP A 159 0.34 -4.89 -21.44
C TRP A 159 0.15 -3.61 -20.62
N LEU A 160 0.24 -2.45 -21.28
CA LEU A 160 -0.03 -1.17 -20.64
C LEU A 160 -1.50 -1.04 -20.23
N ALA A 161 -2.43 -1.50 -21.08
CA ALA A 161 -3.85 -1.53 -20.75
C ALA A 161 -4.13 -2.46 -19.56
N LEU A 162 -3.53 -3.66 -19.55
CA LEU A 162 -3.64 -4.59 -18.43
C LEU A 162 -3.08 -3.99 -17.14
N LEU A 163 -1.90 -3.39 -17.19
CA LEU A 163 -1.27 -2.72 -16.06
C LEU A 163 -2.17 -1.59 -15.52
N GLY A 164 -2.75 -0.78 -16.40
CA GLY A 164 -3.66 0.30 -16.03
C GLY A 164 -4.93 -0.22 -15.33
N VAL A 165 -5.53 -1.29 -15.86
CA VAL A 165 -6.72 -1.91 -15.25
C VAL A 165 -6.39 -2.52 -13.89
N CYS A 166 -5.32 -3.31 -13.79
CA CYS A 166 -4.89 -3.93 -12.54
C CYS A 166 -4.51 -2.86 -11.50
N GLY A 167 -3.79 -1.81 -11.93
CA GLY A 167 -3.42 -0.69 -11.06
C GLY A 167 -4.64 0.07 -10.53
N ALA A 168 -5.63 0.35 -11.38
CA ALA A 168 -6.86 1.02 -10.97
C ALA A 168 -7.70 0.16 -10.00
N LEU A 169 -7.80 -1.15 -10.26
CA LEU A 169 -8.48 -2.09 -9.36
C LEU A 169 -7.75 -2.19 -8.02
N GLY A 170 -6.42 -2.35 -8.04
CA GLY A 170 -5.60 -2.38 -6.83
C GLY A 170 -5.76 -1.10 -6.00
N GLN A 171 -5.72 0.07 -6.65
CA GLN A 171 -5.93 1.36 -5.99
C GLN A 171 -7.35 1.50 -5.41
N HIS A 172 -8.35 0.93 -6.08
CA HIS A 172 -9.72 0.89 -5.56
C HIS A 172 -9.81 0.04 -4.29
N PHE A 173 -9.30 -1.20 -4.33
CA PHE A 173 -9.39 -2.11 -3.19
C PHE A 173 -8.57 -1.65 -1.99
N ILE A 174 -7.37 -1.10 -2.19
CA ILE A 174 -6.58 -0.57 -1.07
C ILE A 174 -7.24 0.68 -0.45
N THR A 175 -7.84 1.55 -1.27
CA THR A 175 -8.60 2.71 -0.78
C THR A 175 -9.80 2.26 0.03
N GLU A 176 -10.52 1.23 -0.42
CA GLU A 176 -11.66 0.65 0.30
C GLU A 176 -11.23 -0.05 1.59
N ALA A 177 -10.07 -0.71 1.61
CA ALA A 177 -9.51 -1.29 2.83
C ALA A 177 -9.22 -0.20 3.88
N PHE A 178 -8.54 0.88 3.49
CA PHE A 178 -8.28 2.03 4.40
C PHE A 178 -9.55 2.79 4.79
N ARG A 179 -10.63 2.70 4.02
CA ARG A 179 -11.94 3.24 4.41
C ARG A 179 -12.56 2.46 5.56
N ASN A 180 -12.50 1.13 5.50
CA ASN A 180 -13.28 0.24 6.36
C ASN A 180 -12.52 -0.27 7.59
N ALA A 181 -11.18 -0.08 7.64
CA ALA A 181 -10.37 -0.55 8.76
C ALA A 181 -9.29 0.49 9.16
N PRO A 182 -8.81 0.46 10.41
CA PRO A 182 -7.68 1.28 10.86
C PRO A 182 -6.45 1.08 9.99
N ALA A 183 -5.67 2.17 9.77
CA ALA A 183 -4.48 2.11 8.93
C ALA A 183 -3.44 1.14 9.49
N SER A 184 -3.29 1.08 10.81
CA SER A 184 -2.42 0.15 11.53
C SER A 184 -2.79 -1.33 11.37
N VAL A 185 -4.04 -1.63 10.98
CA VAL A 185 -4.51 -2.99 10.68
C VAL A 185 -4.29 -3.33 9.22
N VAL A 186 -4.56 -2.38 8.30
CA VAL A 186 -4.45 -2.62 6.85
C VAL A 186 -3.00 -2.72 6.41
N ALA A 187 -2.13 -1.84 6.90
CA ALA A 187 -0.75 -1.73 6.41
C ALA A 187 0.06 -3.05 6.44
N PRO A 188 0.01 -3.90 7.48
CA PRO A 188 0.76 -5.15 7.49
C PRO A 188 0.34 -6.15 6.40
N PHE A 189 -0.89 -6.04 5.87
CA PHE A 189 -1.33 -6.91 4.77
C PHE A 189 -0.60 -6.64 3.46
N GLU A 190 0.07 -5.50 3.34
CA GLU A 190 0.92 -5.19 2.18
C GLU A 190 2.08 -6.18 2.04
N TYR A 191 2.53 -6.79 3.13
CA TYR A 191 3.53 -7.86 3.08
C TYR A 191 3.05 -9.07 2.28
N THR A 192 1.73 -9.27 2.13
CA THR A 192 1.19 -10.35 1.29
C THR A 192 1.53 -10.18 -0.19
N ALA A 193 1.89 -8.97 -0.64
CA ALA A 193 2.35 -8.74 -2.00
C ALA A 193 3.54 -9.65 -2.36
N MET A 194 4.40 -9.95 -1.38
CA MET A 194 5.52 -10.87 -1.58
C MET A 194 5.06 -12.31 -1.84
N LEU A 195 3.97 -12.75 -1.20
CA LEU A 195 3.38 -14.08 -1.43
C LEU A 195 2.85 -14.19 -2.87
N TRP A 196 2.20 -13.13 -3.36
CA TRP A 196 1.70 -13.06 -4.73
C TRP A 196 2.83 -13.02 -5.74
N ALA A 197 3.92 -12.28 -5.48
CA ALA A 197 5.10 -12.27 -6.34
C ALA A 197 5.68 -13.68 -6.48
N VAL A 198 5.85 -14.41 -5.39
CA VAL A 198 6.33 -15.80 -5.39
C VAL A 198 5.38 -16.74 -6.15
N ALA A 199 4.07 -16.58 -5.96
CA ALA A 199 3.07 -17.40 -6.66
C ALA A 199 3.12 -17.14 -8.19
N ILE A 200 3.27 -15.89 -8.60
CA ILE A 200 3.39 -15.49 -10.00
C ILE A 200 4.67 -16.07 -10.60
N ASP A 201 5.81 -15.95 -9.94
CA ASP A 201 7.09 -16.51 -10.39
C ASP A 201 6.99 -18.03 -10.60
N TRP A 202 6.32 -18.72 -9.68
CA TRP A 202 6.12 -20.15 -9.82
C TRP A 202 5.23 -20.52 -11.01
N VAL A 203 4.09 -19.82 -11.15
CA VAL A 203 3.10 -20.14 -12.21
C VAL A 203 3.61 -19.79 -13.60
N PHE A 204 4.25 -18.62 -13.79
CA PHE A 204 4.63 -18.13 -15.09
C PHE A 204 6.05 -18.53 -15.54
N TRP A 205 6.98 -18.64 -14.59
CA TRP A 205 8.37 -18.99 -14.88
C TRP A 205 8.78 -20.38 -14.38
N ASN A 206 7.83 -21.12 -13.79
CA ASN A 206 8.07 -22.45 -13.21
C ASN A 206 9.24 -22.46 -12.21
N ALA A 207 9.49 -21.32 -11.57
CA ALA A 207 10.53 -21.13 -10.58
C ALA A 207 10.06 -21.66 -9.22
N TRP A 208 10.49 -22.87 -8.85
CA TRP A 208 10.10 -23.47 -7.56
C TRP A 208 10.69 -22.67 -6.40
N PRO A 209 9.87 -22.20 -5.45
CA PRO A 209 10.36 -21.39 -4.33
C PRO A 209 11.35 -22.16 -3.45
N ALA A 210 12.46 -21.52 -3.10
CA ALA A 210 13.41 -22.08 -2.13
C ALA A 210 12.76 -22.26 -0.75
N SER A 211 13.25 -23.17 0.07
CA SER A 211 12.71 -23.48 1.41
C SER A 211 12.58 -22.26 2.33
N ARG A 212 13.49 -21.29 2.21
CA ARG A 212 13.45 -20.01 2.94
C ARG A 212 12.20 -19.17 2.63
N ILE A 213 11.70 -19.24 1.39
CA ILE A 213 10.51 -18.50 0.96
C ILE A 213 9.28 -19.04 1.69
N TRP A 214 9.16 -20.36 1.83
CA TRP A 214 8.08 -20.99 2.60
C TRP A 214 8.11 -20.60 4.08
N ALA A 215 9.30 -20.52 4.69
CA ALA A 215 9.45 -20.09 6.07
C ALA A 215 9.03 -18.62 6.27
N GLY A 216 9.50 -17.71 5.42
CA GLY A 216 9.10 -16.29 5.47
C GLY A 216 7.63 -16.09 5.15
N ALA A 217 7.07 -16.82 4.16
CA ALA A 217 5.65 -16.82 3.84
C ALA A 217 4.80 -17.24 5.03
N GLY A 218 5.21 -18.29 5.75
CA GLY A 218 4.56 -18.75 6.97
C GLY A 218 4.50 -17.65 8.05
N LEU A 219 5.59 -16.90 8.25
CA LEU A 219 5.62 -15.77 9.18
C LEU A 219 4.66 -14.66 8.77
N VAL A 220 4.65 -14.26 7.49
CA VAL A 220 3.75 -13.22 6.97
C VAL A 220 2.28 -13.63 7.14
N ILE A 221 1.94 -14.87 6.79
CA ILE A 221 0.57 -15.41 6.93
C ILE A 221 0.18 -15.45 8.42
N ALA A 222 1.05 -15.95 9.29
CA ALA A 222 0.78 -16.02 10.73
C ALA A 222 0.53 -14.64 11.33
N CYS A 223 1.32 -13.62 10.95
CA CYS A 223 1.11 -12.24 11.37
C CYS A 223 -0.23 -11.68 10.90
N GLY A 224 -0.59 -11.90 9.63
CA GLY A 224 -1.87 -11.46 9.08
C GLY A 224 -3.05 -12.07 9.82
N LEU A 225 -3.03 -13.40 10.04
CA LEU A 225 -4.07 -14.11 10.79
C LEU A 225 -4.16 -13.66 12.24
N TYR A 226 -3.00 -13.43 12.90
CA TYR A 226 -2.96 -12.91 14.27
C TYR A 226 -3.60 -11.52 14.36
N LEU A 227 -3.31 -10.62 13.41
CA LEU A 227 -3.89 -9.28 13.39
C LEU A 227 -5.41 -9.30 13.19
N ILE A 228 -5.91 -10.14 12.27
CA ILE A 228 -7.36 -10.34 12.08
C ILE A 228 -8.02 -10.87 13.35
N TRP A 229 -7.42 -11.89 13.95
CA TRP A 229 -7.95 -12.49 15.17
C TRP A 229 -8.00 -11.47 16.33
N ARG A 230 -6.93 -10.70 16.50
CA ARG A 230 -6.83 -9.68 17.54
C ARG A 230 -7.84 -8.55 17.33
N GLU A 231 -8.05 -8.10 16.09
CA GLU A 231 -9.05 -7.08 15.78
C GLU A 231 -10.47 -7.54 16.11
N ARG A 232 -10.79 -8.81 15.81
CA ARG A 232 -12.07 -9.39 16.19
C ARG A 232 -12.27 -9.44 17.70
N GLN A 233 -11.24 -9.80 18.48
CA GLN A 233 -11.33 -9.80 19.95
C GLN A 233 -11.62 -8.41 20.49
N LEU A 234 -10.90 -7.39 20.03
CA LEU A 234 -11.13 -5.99 20.47
C LEU A 234 -12.53 -5.53 20.15
N HIS A 235 -13.08 -5.87 18.98
CA HIS A 235 -14.46 -5.58 18.64
C HIS A 235 -15.46 -6.25 19.59
N HIS A 236 -15.24 -7.51 19.96
CA HIS A 236 -16.11 -8.22 20.91
C HIS A 236 -16.03 -7.60 22.31
N GLU A 237 -14.86 -7.22 22.79
CA GLU A 237 -14.66 -6.59 24.09
C GLU A 237 -15.40 -5.25 24.20
N VAL A 238 -15.30 -4.40 23.13
CA VAL A 238 -16.00 -3.11 23.09
C VAL A 238 -17.52 -3.29 23.03
N THR A 239 -18.01 -4.26 22.25
CA THR A 239 -19.45 -4.55 22.15
C THR A 239 -19.98 -5.10 23.48
N ALA A 240 -19.26 -5.98 24.16
CA ALA A 240 -19.66 -6.51 25.46
C ALA A 240 -19.68 -5.44 26.55
N ALA A 241 -18.69 -4.51 26.56
CA ALA A 241 -18.66 -3.40 27.49
C ALA A 241 -19.80 -2.41 27.25
N GLY A 242 -20.13 -2.09 25.99
CA GLY A 242 -21.24 -1.21 25.64
C GLY A 242 -22.63 -1.79 25.98
N VAL A 243 -22.77 -3.12 26.01
CA VAL A 243 -24.02 -3.79 26.46
C VAL A 243 -24.15 -3.79 27.98
N ALA A 244 -23.02 -3.81 28.70
CA ALA A 244 -23.03 -3.77 30.17
C ALA A 244 -23.39 -2.41 30.76
N ASP A 245 -23.21 -1.33 29.98
CA ASP A 245 -23.53 0.06 30.42
C ASP A 245 -24.96 0.52 30.07
N THR A 246 -25.80 -0.30 29.43
CA THR A 246 -27.22 0.00 29.26
C THR A 246 -27.99 -0.36 30.55
N PRO A 247 -28.53 0.62 31.31
CA PRO A 247 -29.36 0.30 32.44
C PRO A 247 -30.63 -0.43 31.93
N VAL A 248 -30.84 -1.60 32.49
CA VAL A 248 -32.07 -2.38 32.24
C VAL A 248 -33.24 -1.54 32.81
N PRO A 249 -34.31 -1.28 32.06
CA PRO A 249 -35.43 -0.48 32.46
C PRO A 249 -36.22 -1.10 33.63
#